data_94d2b87f561501cc0880b8790190bf6f
#
_entry.id   94d2b87f561501cc0880b8790190bf6f
#
_cell.length_a   1.000
_cell.length_b   1.000
_cell.length_c   1.000
_cell.angle_alpha   90.00
_cell.angle_beta   90.00
_cell.angle_gamma   90.00
#
_symmetry.space_group_name_H-M   'P 1'
#
loop_
_entity.id
_entity.type
_entity.pdbx_description
1 polymer ?
#
loop_
_entity_poly.entity_id
_entity_poly.type
_entity_poly.pdbx_seq_one_letter_code
_entity_poly.pdbx_strand_id
1 'polypeptide(L)'
;MIYPDNFEQKIEFTRVRQLIADRCLSPLGREKAEEMCFSASFAEIDALLAQTEEYVRILVEEDAFPAGNFYDMRPVLHRIRLEGSWIDQSALFELRRSLQTINGIIAFLRRDLENPRYPRLMELTGDIATYPEITRKIDTILDGFGQVKDHASARLSEIRRELTSAASGISRSLNSILRKAQAEGYVDKDVAPSMRDGRLVIPVNPSYKRKIKGIVHDESASGKTVFIEPAEVVEANNRIRELEGEERREIIRILAEFTSWLRPFLPELLESYEFLAKIDLIQAKAAFAQQIGGIRPALSDERLIDWVEAVHPLLYLSLKKQNRKIIPLDITLEGENRILVISGPNAGGKSVCLKTVGLLQYMVQCGLLIPLRENSRVGLFSDIFIDIGDEQSIDNDLSTYSSHLMNMKYFERHA
;
A
#
# COMPACT_ATOMS: atom_id res chain seq x y z
N MET A 1 -23.92 15.18 16.90
CA MET A 1 -24.05 15.95 15.62
C MET A 1 -22.86 16.88 15.44
N ILE A 2 -22.36 17.03 14.21
CA ILE A 2 -21.24 17.95 13.91
C ILE A 2 -21.75 19.03 12.98
N TYR A 3 -21.52 20.30 13.30
CA TYR A 3 -22.01 21.44 12.51
C TYR A 3 -20.98 22.58 12.45
N PRO A 4 -20.83 23.24 11.32
CA PRO A 4 -21.51 23.07 10.03
C PRO A 4 -20.98 21.89 9.21
N ASP A 5 -21.57 21.64 8.03
CA ASP A 5 -21.14 20.53 7.15
C ASP A 5 -19.65 20.60 6.76
N ASN A 6 -19.08 21.80 6.68
CA ASN A 6 -17.66 22.01 6.44
C ASN A 6 -16.82 22.12 7.75
N PHE A 7 -17.31 21.56 8.84
CA PHE A 7 -16.65 21.58 10.16
C PHE A 7 -15.18 21.14 10.10
N GLU A 8 -14.92 19.97 9.50
CA GLU A 8 -13.55 19.45 9.38
C GLU A 8 -12.60 20.40 8.65
N GLN A 9 -13.09 21.13 7.65
CA GLN A 9 -12.30 22.14 6.93
C GLN A 9 -12.01 23.34 7.83
N LYS A 10 -13.03 23.81 8.59
CA LYS A 10 -12.90 24.98 9.48
C LYS A 10 -11.90 24.76 10.62
N ILE A 11 -11.85 23.54 11.17
CA ILE A 11 -10.87 23.16 12.19
C ILE A 11 -9.56 22.57 11.60
N GLU A 12 -9.43 22.53 10.27
CA GLU A 12 -8.27 21.98 9.55
C GLU A 12 -8.04 20.46 9.75
N PHE A 13 -9.07 19.70 10.17
CA PHE A 13 -8.95 18.25 10.34
C PHE A 13 -8.72 17.52 9.00
N THR A 14 -9.23 18.02 7.89
CA THR A 14 -8.94 17.50 6.56
C THR A 14 -7.43 17.42 6.28
N ARG A 15 -6.64 18.37 6.80
CA ARG A 15 -5.18 18.36 6.69
C ARG A 15 -4.55 17.31 7.61
N VAL A 16 -5.09 17.12 8.81
CA VAL A 16 -4.66 16.03 9.72
C VAL A 16 -4.93 14.68 9.07
N ARG A 17 -6.13 14.49 8.51
CA ARG A 17 -6.52 13.28 7.77
C ARG A 17 -5.54 12.99 6.62
N GLN A 18 -5.20 14.00 5.81
CA GLN A 18 -4.24 13.86 4.74
C GLN A 18 -2.85 13.46 5.25
N LEU A 19 -2.38 14.07 6.34
CA LEU A 19 -1.09 13.71 6.94
C LEU A 19 -1.06 12.26 7.45
N ILE A 20 -2.17 11.72 7.89
CA ILE A 20 -2.30 10.31 8.29
C ILE A 20 -2.34 9.43 7.05
N ALA A 21 -3.15 9.77 6.04
CA ALA A 21 -3.25 9.03 4.78
C ALA A 21 -1.89 8.92 4.05
N ASP A 22 -1.07 9.98 4.10
CA ASP A 22 0.29 10.00 3.53
C ASP A 22 1.27 9.07 4.27
N ARG A 23 0.94 8.62 5.48
CA ARG A 23 1.73 7.68 6.28
C ARG A 23 1.29 6.24 6.14
N CYS A 24 0.12 6.01 5.54
CA CYS A 24 -0.32 4.67 5.23
C CYS A 24 0.59 4.01 4.19
N LEU A 25 0.91 2.75 4.40
CA LEU A 25 1.80 1.96 3.55
C LEU A 25 1.10 1.47 2.28
N SER A 26 -0.24 1.47 2.29
CA SER A 26 -1.06 0.90 1.22
C SER A 26 -2.29 1.76 0.91
N PRO A 27 -2.93 1.52 -0.25
CA PRO A 27 -4.26 2.07 -0.53
C PRO A 27 -5.31 1.67 0.51
N LEU A 28 -5.20 0.46 1.09
CA LEU A 28 -6.10 -0.05 2.13
C LEU A 28 -6.17 0.87 3.34
N GLY A 29 -5.02 1.24 3.89
CA GLY A 29 -4.94 2.15 5.04
C GLY A 29 -5.39 3.57 4.69
N ARG A 30 -5.13 4.04 3.46
CA ARG A 30 -5.59 5.36 2.98
C ARG A 30 -7.11 5.42 2.93
N GLU A 31 -7.78 4.41 2.40
CA GLU A 31 -9.25 4.33 2.42
C GLU A 31 -9.78 4.39 3.86
N LYS A 32 -9.17 3.64 4.79
CA LYS A 32 -9.54 3.70 6.21
C LYS A 32 -9.28 5.08 6.83
N ALA A 33 -8.25 5.79 6.42
CA ALA A 33 -8.00 7.16 6.86
C ALA A 33 -9.07 8.14 6.35
N GLU A 34 -9.57 7.94 5.14
CA GLU A 34 -10.68 8.73 4.57
C GLU A 34 -12.01 8.43 5.27
N GLU A 35 -12.22 7.18 5.70
CA GLU A 35 -13.41 6.74 6.44
C GLU A 35 -13.40 7.13 7.93
N MET A 36 -12.31 7.68 8.48
CA MET A 36 -12.28 8.12 9.88
C MET A 36 -13.41 9.11 10.15
N CYS A 37 -14.22 8.84 11.14
CA CYS A 37 -15.35 9.66 11.54
C CYS A 37 -15.37 9.90 13.05
N PHE A 38 -16.11 10.93 13.43
CA PHE A 38 -16.37 11.28 14.80
C PHE A 38 -17.25 10.22 15.48
N SER A 39 -16.85 9.79 16.67
CA SER A 39 -17.65 8.92 17.53
C SER A 39 -17.99 9.60 18.86
N ALA A 40 -19.12 9.28 19.46
CA ALA A 40 -19.52 9.64 20.81
C ALA A 40 -19.51 8.43 21.76
N SER A 41 -19.12 7.25 21.27
CA SER A 41 -19.06 6.04 22.08
C SER A 41 -17.76 5.99 22.88
N PHE A 42 -17.86 6.04 24.21
CA PHE A 42 -16.71 5.94 25.10
C PHE A 42 -15.89 4.67 24.82
N ALA A 43 -16.56 3.52 24.76
CA ALA A 43 -15.88 2.24 24.55
C ALA A 43 -15.14 2.16 23.20
N GLU A 44 -15.73 2.72 22.14
CA GLU A 44 -15.11 2.75 20.81
C GLU A 44 -13.89 3.68 20.80
N ILE A 45 -14.04 4.90 21.34
CA ILE A 45 -12.94 5.87 21.38
C ILE A 45 -11.78 5.34 22.24
N ASP A 46 -12.09 4.77 23.40
CA ASP A 46 -11.08 4.19 24.29
C ASP A 46 -10.30 3.07 23.62
N ALA A 47 -11.00 2.17 22.91
CA ALA A 47 -10.37 1.09 22.15
C ALA A 47 -9.46 1.63 21.03
N LEU A 48 -9.92 2.61 20.24
CA LEU A 48 -9.14 3.20 19.16
C LEU A 48 -7.87 3.93 19.66
N LEU A 49 -8.00 4.68 20.76
CA LEU A 49 -6.87 5.37 21.39
C LEU A 49 -5.86 4.36 21.95
N ALA A 50 -6.35 3.31 22.63
CA ALA A 50 -5.50 2.28 23.21
C ALA A 50 -4.74 1.50 22.11
N GLN A 51 -5.40 1.14 21.02
CA GLN A 51 -4.75 0.48 19.86
C GLN A 51 -3.62 1.36 19.29
N THR A 52 -3.88 2.66 19.16
CA THR A 52 -2.87 3.62 18.65
C THR A 52 -1.71 3.75 19.63
N GLU A 53 -1.98 3.83 20.93
CA GLU A 53 -0.95 3.89 21.98
C GLU A 53 -0.08 2.64 22.03
N GLU A 54 -0.70 1.45 21.96
CA GLU A 54 0.03 0.18 21.87
C GLU A 54 0.93 0.12 20.64
N TYR A 55 0.47 0.66 19.50
CA TYR A 55 1.30 0.68 18.31
C TYR A 55 2.44 1.72 18.42
N VAL A 56 2.24 2.85 19.10
CA VAL A 56 3.34 3.78 19.43
C VAL A 56 4.41 3.06 20.25
N ARG A 57 4.02 2.21 21.22
CA ARG A 57 4.96 1.39 21.98
C ARG A 57 5.71 0.39 21.08
N ILE A 58 5.01 -0.26 20.13
CA ILE A 58 5.65 -1.13 19.14
C ILE A 58 6.73 -0.37 18.37
N LEU A 59 6.42 0.84 17.88
CA LEU A 59 7.38 1.66 17.13
C LEU A 59 8.64 2.06 17.92
N VAL A 60 8.56 2.08 19.26
CA VAL A 60 9.67 2.47 20.14
C VAL A 60 10.44 1.25 20.66
N GLU A 61 9.75 0.15 20.93
CA GLU A 61 10.26 -0.96 21.72
C GLU A 61 10.62 -2.21 20.87
N GLU A 62 10.11 -2.29 19.61
CA GLU A 62 10.18 -3.51 18.82
C GLU A 62 10.83 -3.27 17.45
N ASP A 63 12.05 -3.76 17.27
CA ASP A 63 12.77 -3.65 15.99
C ASP A 63 12.26 -4.62 14.92
N ALA A 64 11.57 -5.69 15.32
CA ALA A 64 11.22 -6.82 14.47
C ALA A 64 9.71 -6.92 14.15
N PHE A 65 8.96 -5.84 14.27
CA PHE A 65 7.55 -5.86 13.85
C PHE A 65 7.43 -6.06 12.34
N PRO A 66 6.62 -7.02 11.85
CA PRO A 66 6.52 -7.35 10.42
C PRO A 66 5.70 -6.32 9.63
N ALA A 67 6.21 -5.09 9.50
CA ALA A 67 5.56 -3.96 8.84
C ALA A 67 5.87 -3.87 7.32
N GLY A 68 6.10 -4.98 6.63
CA GLY A 68 6.42 -4.97 5.20
C GLY A 68 5.27 -5.49 4.32
N ASN A 69 5.29 -5.16 3.03
CA ASN A 69 4.45 -5.80 2.01
C ASN A 69 2.92 -5.67 2.20
N PHE A 70 2.46 -4.47 2.44
CA PHE A 70 1.04 -4.14 2.48
C PHE A 70 0.48 -3.97 1.05
N TYR A 71 0.25 -5.08 0.34
CA TYR A 71 -0.34 -5.06 -1.00
C TYR A 71 -1.86 -5.12 -0.92
N ASP A 72 -2.56 -4.31 -1.71
CA ASP A 72 -4.02 -4.43 -1.85
C ASP A 72 -4.38 -5.50 -2.89
N MET A 73 -4.68 -6.68 -2.40
CA MET A 73 -5.09 -7.79 -3.26
C MET A 73 -6.61 -7.90 -3.46
N ARG A 74 -7.42 -7.06 -2.83
CA ARG A 74 -8.89 -7.10 -2.96
C ARG A 74 -9.37 -7.04 -4.41
N PRO A 75 -8.83 -6.15 -5.28
CA PRO A 75 -9.26 -6.12 -6.69
C PRO A 75 -8.98 -7.44 -7.42
N VAL A 76 -7.83 -8.06 -7.15
CA VAL A 76 -7.45 -9.36 -7.73
C VAL A 76 -8.34 -10.46 -7.19
N LEU A 77 -8.56 -10.53 -5.86
CA LEU A 77 -9.41 -11.52 -5.22
C LEU A 77 -10.87 -11.41 -5.69
N HIS A 78 -11.39 -10.20 -5.90
CA HIS A 78 -12.71 -10.01 -6.48
C HIS A 78 -12.79 -10.50 -7.93
N ARG A 79 -11.78 -10.22 -8.75
CA ARG A 79 -11.71 -10.65 -10.14
C ARG A 79 -11.71 -12.17 -10.27
N ILE A 80 -10.94 -12.87 -9.44
CA ILE A 80 -10.80 -14.32 -9.52
C ILE A 80 -11.98 -15.12 -8.94
N ARG A 81 -13.03 -14.46 -8.44
CA ARG A 81 -14.32 -15.09 -8.12
C ARG A 81 -14.98 -15.71 -9.38
N LEU A 82 -14.75 -15.08 -10.53
CA LEU A 82 -15.33 -15.55 -11.79
C LEU A 82 -14.62 -16.81 -12.26
N GLU A 83 -15.39 -17.83 -12.63
CA GLU A 83 -14.86 -19.04 -13.24
C GLU A 83 -14.15 -18.71 -14.56
N GLY A 84 -13.06 -19.42 -14.85
CA GLY A 84 -12.24 -19.16 -16.03
C GLY A 84 -11.22 -18.03 -15.87
N SER A 85 -11.31 -17.23 -14.82
CA SER A 85 -10.27 -16.25 -14.48
C SER A 85 -9.15 -16.90 -13.66
N TRP A 86 -7.96 -16.31 -13.70
CA TRP A 86 -6.81 -16.76 -12.91
C TRP A 86 -6.00 -15.57 -12.37
N ILE A 87 -5.27 -15.85 -11.29
CA ILE A 87 -4.27 -14.93 -10.75
C ILE A 87 -3.00 -15.01 -11.58
N ASP A 88 -2.47 -13.88 -11.99
CA ASP A 88 -1.18 -13.86 -12.71
C ASP A 88 0.01 -14.06 -11.76
N GLN A 89 1.19 -14.28 -12.34
CA GLN A 89 2.40 -14.58 -11.59
C GLN A 89 2.81 -13.47 -10.61
N SER A 90 2.71 -12.21 -11.02
CA SER A 90 3.06 -11.04 -10.17
C SER A 90 2.10 -10.92 -9.00
N ALA A 91 0.79 -10.97 -9.28
CA ALA A 91 -0.24 -10.91 -8.26
C ALA A 91 -0.17 -12.11 -7.28
N LEU A 92 0.21 -13.30 -7.77
CA LEU A 92 0.42 -14.46 -6.90
C LEU A 92 1.61 -14.25 -5.95
N PHE A 93 2.68 -13.60 -6.42
CA PHE A 93 3.83 -13.26 -5.61
C PHE A 93 3.48 -12.21 -4.54
N GLU A 94 2.71 -11.17 -4.92
CA GLU A 94 2.21 -10.14 -4.00
C GLU A 94 1.27 -10.75 -2.96
N LEU A 95 0.36 -11.66 -3.35
CA LEU A 95 -0.51 -12.40 -2.44
C LEU A 95 0.32 -13.18 -1.40
N ARG A 96 1.37 -13.90 -1.82
CA ARG A 96 2.25 -14.61 -0.91
C ARG A 96 2.86 -13.66 0.12
N ARG A 97 3.42 -12.55 -0.33
CA ARG A 97 4.11 -11.57 0.53
C ARG A 97 3.17 -10.89 1.52
N SER A 98 1.98 -10.50 1.08
CA SER A 98 0.99 -9.89 1.97
C SER A 98 0.44 -10.89 2.99
N LEU A 99 0.19 -12.16 2.60
CA LEU A 99 -0.20 -13.21 3.56
C LEU A 99 0.91 -13.52 4.58
N GLN A 100 2.17 -13.51 4.16
CA GLN A 100 3.30 -13.64 5.10
C GLN A 100 3.33 -12.49 6.10
N THR A 101 3.05 -11.26 5.67
CA THR A 101 2.94 -10.09 6.55
C THR A 101 1.76 -10.23 7.51
N ILE A 102 0.57 -10.58 7.03
CA ILE A 102 -0.62 -10.80 7.88
C ILE A 102 -0.34 -11.88 8.92
N ASN A 103 0.17 -13.04 8.50
CA ASN A 103 0.51 -14.14 9.41
C ASN A 103 1.58 -13.73 10.43
N GLY A 104 2.58 -12.94 10.00
CA GLY A 104 3.63 -12.42 10.87
C GLY A 104 3.08 -11.47 11.93
N ILE A 105 2.19 -10.55 11.55
CA ILE A 105 1.53 -9.61 12.48
C ILE A 105 0.69 -10.39 13.50
N ILE A 106 -0.12 -11.34 13.05
CA ILE A 106 -0.94 -12.18 13.94
C ILE A 106 -0.06 -12.97 14.91
N ALA A 107 1.00 -13.61 14.41
CA ALA A 107 1.93 -14.36 15.22
C ALA A 107 2.65 -13.47 16.26
N PHE A 108 3.04 -12.26 15.85
CA PHE A 108 3.66 -11.27 16.72
C PHE A 108 2.73 -10.85 17.86
N LEU A 109 1.48 -10.50 17.54
CA LEU A 109 0.49 -10.03 18.52
C LEU A 109 0.04 -11.15 19.46
N ARG A 110 0.02 -12.41 19.00
CA ARG A 110 -0.37 -13.59 19.78
C ARG A 110 0.80 -14.32 20.45
N ARG A 111 2.01 -13.76 20.46
CA ARG A 111 3.21 -14.43 20.99
C ARG A 111 3.13 -14.80 22.48
N ASP A 112 2.31 -14.08 23.24
CA ASP A 112 2.01 -14.39 24.64
C ASP A 112 0.50 -14.21 24.87
N LEU A 113 -0.23 -15.33 24.87
CA LEU A 113 -1.71 -15.31 25.03
C LEU A 113 -2.12 -15.17 26.50
N GLU A 114 -1.30 -15.59 27.44
CA GLU A 114 -1.62 -15.53 28.86
C GLU A 114 -1.38 -14.12 29.44
N ASN A 115 -0.37 -13.42 28.94
CA ASN A 115 -0.05 -12.06 29.34
C ASN A 115 0.29 -11.18 28.13
N PRO A 116 -0.70 -10.80 27.33
CA PRO A 116 -0.47 -10.09 26.08
C PRO A 116 0.13 -8.71 26.33
N ARG A 117 1.25 -8.42 25.67
CA ARG A 117 1.92 -7.13 25.77
C ARG A 117 1.13 -5.99 25.08
N TYR A 118 0.33 -6.36 24.06
CA TYR A 118 -0.49 -5.47 23.26
C TYR A 118 -1.93 -6.00 23.17
N PRO A 119 -2.70 -5.98 24.28
CA PRO A 119 -4.00 -6.67 24.36
C PRO A 119 -5.03 -6.08 23.37
N ARG A 120 -5.06 -4.77 23.18
CA ARG A 120 -6.04 -4.14 22.28
C ARG A 120 -5.75 -4.38 20.80
N LEU A 121 -4.49 -4.49 20.42
CA LEU A 121 -4.10 -4.90 19.06
C LEU A 121 -4.32 -6.40 18.88
N MET A 122 -4.08 -7.21 19.92
CA MET A 122 -4.33 -8.65 19.88
C MET A 122 -5.82 -8.95 19.68
N GLU A 123 -6.73 -8.20 20.30
CA GLU A 123 -8.19 -8.32 20.10
C GLU A 123 -8.57 -8.26 18.61
N LEU A 124 -7.89 -7.43 17.80
CA LEU A 124 -8.14 -7.32 16.36
C LEU A 124 -7.84 -8.61 15.59
N THR A 125 -7.04 -9.51 16.17
CA THR A 125 -6.67 -10.77 15.52
C THR A 125 -7.72 -11.88 15.73
N GLY A 126 -8.72 -11.69 16.62
CA GLY A 126 -9.57 -12.75 17.19
C GLY A 126 -10.10 -13.76 16.18
N ASP A 127 -10.79 -13.29 15.16
CA ASP A 127 -11.43 -14.14 14.14
C ASP A 127 -10.64 -14.28 12.85
N ILE A 128 -9.44 -13.66 12.79
CA ILE A 128 -8.63 -13.69 11.58
C ILE A 128 -7.90 -15.04 11.48
N ALA A 129 -8.22 -15.77 10.42
CA ALA A 129 -7.58 -17.04 10.13
C ALA A 129 -6.18 -16.83 9.52
N THR A 130 -5.28 -17.76 9.81
CA THR A 130 -3.98 -17.86 9.14
C THR A 130 -4.01 -19.01 8.14
N TYR A 131 -3.39 -18.82 6.97
CA TYR A 131 -3.45 -19.77 5.86
C TYR A 131 -2.04 -20.27 5.47
N PRO A 132 -1.38 -21.05 6.34
CA PRO A 132 -0.06 -21.59 6.02
C PRO A 132 -0.08 -22.56 4.82
N GLU A 133 -1.23 -23.19 4.55
CA GLU A 133 -1.41 -24.05 3.37
C GLU A 133 -1.41 -23.23 2.07
N ILE A 134 -1.97 -22.02 2.04
CA ILE A 134 -1.96 -21.15 0.85
C ILE A 134 -0.53 -20.75 0.53
N THR A 135 0.20 -20.23 1.53
CA THR A 135 1.60 -19.83 1.34
C THR A 135 2.48 -21.00 0.94
N ARG A 136 2.32 -22.19 1.57
CA ARG A 136 3.04 -23.41 1.18
C ARG A 136 2.73 -23.83 -0.26
N LYS A 137 1.47 -23.77 -0.68
CA LYS A 137 1.08 -24.11 -2.04
C LYS A 137 1.65 -23.12 -3.05
N ILE A 138 1.67 -21.82 -2.75
CA ILE A 138 2.35 -20.83 -3.58
C ILE A 138 3.84 -21.13 -3.67
N ASP A 139 4.47 -21.52 -2.57
CA ASP A 139 5.89 -21.90 -2.53
C ASP A 139 6.22 -23.14 -3.37
N THR A 140 5.26 -24.00 -3.69
CA THR A 140 5.49 -25.08 -4.69
C THR A 140 5.51 -24.56 -6.12
N ILE A 141 4.88 -23.42 -6.39
CA ILE A 141 4.74 -22.82 -7.73
C ILE A 141 5.82 -21.77 -7.97
N LEU A 142 6.04 -20.85 -7.02
CA LEU A 142 6.95 -19.72 -7.16
C LEU A 142 8.25 -19.93 -6.36
N ASP A 143 9.33 -19.39 -6.88
CA ASP A 143 10.60 -19.26 -6.16
C ASP A 143 10.65 -18.01 -5.25
N GLY A 144 11.83 -17.72 -4.66
CA GLY A 144 12.06 -16.54 -3.80
C GLY A 144 11.93 -15.20 -4.53
N PHE A 145 12.07 -15.19 -5.83
CA PHE A 145 12.01 -13.99 -6.68
C PHE A 145 10.66 -13.83 -7.41
N GLY A 146 9.73 -14.75 -7.16
CA GLY A 146 8.40 -14.73 -7.78
C GLY A 146 8.37 -15.35 -9.18
N GLN A 147 9.42 -16.10 -9.60
CA GLN A 147 9.40 -16.83 -10.86
C GLN A 147 8.79 -18.20 -10.69
N VAL A 148 8.07 -18.67 -11.72
CA VAL A 148 7.49 -20.02 -11.69
C VAL A 148 8.62 -21.04 -11.76
N LYS A 149 8.68 -21.93 -10.77
CA LYS A 149 9.71 -22.97 -10.66
C LYS A 149 9.62 -23.98 -11.79
N ASP A 150 10.77 -24.50 -12.24
CA ASP A 150 10.82 -25.53 -13.29
C ASP A 150 10.00 -26.78 -12.93
N HIS A 151 10.00 -27.12 -11.65
CA HIS A 151 9.29 -28.29 -11.12
C HIS A 151 7.88 -27.98 -10.60
N ALA A 152 7.33 -26.80 -10.92
CA ALA A 152 5.93 -26.48 -10.62
C ALA A 152 4.95 -27.47 -11.31
N SER A 153 5.35 -28.02 -12.46
CA SER A 153 4.73 -29.24 -13.05
C SER A 153 5.76 -30.08 -13.81
N ALA A 154 5.47 -31.36 -13.95
CA ALA A 154 6.33 -32.25 -14.73
C ALA A 154 6.44 -31.78 -16.20
N ARG A 155 5.32 -31.33 -16.79
CA ARG A 155 5.28 -30.83 -18.16
C ARG A 155 6.11 -29.55 -18.34
N LEU A 156 6.07 -28.61 -17.40
CA LEU A 156 6.87 -27.37 -17.44
C LEU A 156 8.38 -27.69 -17.40
N SER A 157 8.77 -28.64 -16.55
CA SER A 157 10.16 -29.10 -16.46
C SER A 157 10.65 -29.70 -17.76
N GLU A 158 9.80 -30.50 -18.44
CA GLU A 158 10.10 -31.08 -19.73
C GLU A 158 10.28 -30.01 -20.82
N ILE A 159 9.32 -29.07 -20.94
CA ILE A 159 9.35 -27.96 -21.90
C ILE A 159 10.62 -27.12 -21.72
N ARG A 160 10.98 -26.73 -20.51
CA ARG A 160 12.17 -25.92 -20.24
C ARG A 160 13.48 -26.67 -20.57
N ARG A 161 13.51 -27.95 -20.32
CA ARG A 161 14.63 -28.79 -20.71
C ARG A 161 14.74 -28.87 -22.24
N GLU A 162 13.63 -29.03 -22.96
CA GLU A 162 13.62 -29.01 -24.44
C GLU A 162 14.05 -27.62 -24.96
N LEU A 163 13.58 -26.53 -24.40
CA LEU A 163 13.99 -25.15 -24.73
C LEU A 163 15.51 -24.99 -24.62
N THR A 164 16.08 -25.41 -23.48
CA THR A 164 17.53 -25.33 -23.24
C THR A 164 18.30 -26.17 -24.24
N SER A 165 17.81 -27.38 -24.58
CA SER A 165 18.40 -28.26 -25.55
C SER A 165 18.33 -27.65 -26.97
N ALA A 166 17.18 -27.12 -27.38
CA ALA A 166 17.00 -26.50 -28.68
C ALA A 166 17.89 -25.25 -28.84
N ALA A 167 17.92 -24.37 -27.84
CA ALA A 167 18.77 -23.17 -27.83
C ALA A 167 20.27 -23.53 -27.94
N SER A 168 20.73 -24.49 -27.15
CA SER A 168 22.12 -24.97 -27.23
C SER A 168 22.45 -25.70 -28.55
N GLY A 169 21.41 -26.25 -29.17
CA GLY A 169 21.51 -26.89 -30.49
C GLY A 169 21.82 -25.91 -31.63
N ILE A 170 21.21 -24.72 -31.59
CA ILE A 170 21.37 -23.69 -32.63
C ILE A 170 22.84 -23.34 -32.85
N SER A 171 23.56 -23.00 -31.79
CA SER A 171 24.98 -22.61 -31.89
C SER A 171 25.87 -23.74 -32.42
N ARG A 172 25.59 -24.97 -32.04
CA ARG A 172 26.33 -26.13 -32.53
C ARG A 172 26.03 -26.41 -34.01
N SER A 173 24.77 -26.35 -34.42
CA SER A 173 24.35 -26.53 -35.80
C SER A 173 24.94 -25.46 -36.69
N LEU A 174 24.81 -24.18 -36.29
CA LEU A 174 25.36 -23.03 -37.03
C LEU A 174 26.87 -23.12 -37.23
N ASN A 175 27.63 -23.47 -36.17
CA ASN A 175 29.07 -23.65 -36.26
C ASN A 175 29.44 -24.87 -37.14
N SER A 176 28.67 -25.95 -37.14
CA SER A 176 28.87 -27.09 -38.00
C SER A 176 28.67 -26.73 -39.48
N ILE A 177 27.58 -25.99 -39.78
CA ILE A 177 27.27 -25.54 -41.14
C ILE A 177 28.34 -24.54 -41.63
N LEU A 178 28.76 -23.59 -40.76
CA LEU A 178 29.80 -22.65 -41.10
C LEU A 178 31.13 -23.32 -41.44
N ARG A 179 31.59 -24.28 -40.61
CA ARG A 179 32.83 -25.06 -40.88
C ARG A 179 32.75 -25.83 -42.18
N LYS A 180 31.60 -26.43 -42.47
CA LYS A 180 31.38 -27.12 -43.74
C LYS A 180 31.45 -26.17 -44.94
N ALA A 181 30.77 -25.01 -44.83
CA ALA A 181 30.78 -23.97 -45.84
C ALA A 181 32.19 -23.38 -46.08
N GLN A 182 32.99 -23.23 -45.03
CA GLN A 182 34.40 -22.81 -45.10
C GLN A 182 35.28 -23.85 -45.74
N ALA A 183 35.09 -25.14 -45.43
CA ALA A 183 35.85 -26.23 -46.04
C ALA A 183 35.52 -26.38 -47.53
N GLU A 184 34.31 -26.10 -47.96
CA GLU A 184 33.85 -26.14 -49.36
C GLU A 184 34.14 -24.82 -50.13
N GLY A 185 34.72 -23.80 -49.46
CA GLY A 185 35.08 -22.50 -50.04
C GLY A 185 33.91 -21.57 -50.33
N TYR A 186 32.71 -21.80 -49.73
CA TYR A 186 31.53 -20.96 -49.87
C TYR A 186 31.56 -19.74 -48.97
N VAL A 187 32.35 -19.81 -47.90
CA VAL A 187 32.53 -18.78 -46.89
C VAL A 187 34.03 -18.66 -46.59
N ASP A 188 34.56 -17.43 -46.43
CA ASP A 188 35.96 -17.22 -46.11
C ASP A 188 36.30 -17.78 -44.71
N LYS A 189 37.55 -18.23 -44.51
CA LYS A 189 37.98 -18.92 -43.28
C LYS A 189 37.88 -18.06 -42.02
N ASP A 190 37.99 -16.72 -42.17
CA ASP A 190 37.98 -15.78 -41.08
C ASP A 190 36.55 -15.27 -40.71
N VAL A 191 35.54 -15.76 -41.41
CA VAL A 191 34.17 -15.31 -41.17
C VAL A 191 33.56 -16.05 -39.99
N ALA A 192 32.89 -15.29 -39.11
CA ALA A 192 32.12 -15.79 -38.00
C ALA A 192 30.61 -15.56 -38.22
N PRO A 193 29.73 -16.33 -37.55
CA PRO A 193 28.31 -16.02 -37.55
C PRO A 193 28.07 -14.61 -37.06
N SER A 194 27.09 -13.93 -37.62
CA SER A 194 26.67 -12.58 -37.21
C SER A 194 25.19 -12.56 -36.88
N MET A 195 24.77 -11.51 -36.16
CA MET A 195 23.35 -11.29 -35.87
C MET A 195 22.81 -10.22 -36.80
N ARG A 196 21.68 -10.50 -37.46
CA ARG A 196 20.91 -9.56 -38.28
C ARG A 196 19.44 -9.65 -37.88
N ASP A 197 18.85 -8.53 -37.51
CA ASP A 197 17.44 -8.44 -37.07
C ASP A 197 17.06 -9.48 -36.01
N GLY A 198 17.98 -9.72 -35.07
CA GLY A 198 17.78 -10.71 -33.99
C GLY A 198 17.94 -12.17 -34.44
N ARG A 199 18.46 -12.45 -35.65
CA ARG A 199 18.67 -13.78 -36.20
C ARG A 199 20.15 -14.08 -36.42
N LEU A 200 20.54 -15.31 -36.12
CA LEU A 200 21.88 -15.79 -36.36
C LEU A 200 22.02 -16.20 -37.84
N VAL A 201 22.91 -15.54 -38.54
CA VAL A 201 23.12 -15.69 -39.97
C VAL A 201 24.58 -15.98 -40.28
N ILE A 202 24.81 -16.63 -41.41
CA ILE A 202 26.14 -16.87 -41.99
C ILE A 202 26.32 -15.89 -43.15
N PRO A 203 27.40 -15.06 -43.14
CA PRO A 203 27.76 -14.25 -44.32
C PRO A 203 28.35 -15.11 -45.41
N VAL A 204 27.74 -15.11 -46.60
CA VAL A 204 28.07 -15.96 -47.73
C VAL A 204 28.31 -15.12 -48.96
N ASN A 205 29.28 -15.51 -49.81
CA ASN A 205 29.46 -14.88 -51.11
C ASN A 205 28.19 -15.12 -51.99
N PRO A 206 27.66 -14.11 -52.66
CA PRO A 206 26.43 -14.21 -53.46
C PRO A 206 26.45 -15.33 -54.51
N SER A 207 27.65 -15.67 -55.06
CA SER A 207 27.81 -16.73 -56.01
C SER A 207 27.46 -18.12 -55.46
N TYR A 208 27.51 -18.29 -54.14
CA TYR A 208 27.25 -19.55 -53.44
C TYR A 208 25.94 -19.54 -52.64
N LYS A 209 25.11 -18.50 -52.76
CA LYS A 209 23.87 -18.37 -51.99
C LYS A 209 22.91 -19.58 -52.11
N ARG A 210 22.95 -20.30 -53.25
CA ARG A 210 22.12 -21.50 -53.46
C ARG A 210 22.73 -22.80 -52.88
N LYS A 211 23.99 -22.75 -52.41
CA LYS A 211 24.67 -23.92 -51.84
C LYS A 211 24.36 -24.13 -50.37
N ILE A 212 23.98 -23.07 -49.65
CA ILE A 212 23.49 -23.12 -48.27
C ILE A 212 21.97 -23.01 -48.33
N LYS A 213 21.28 -24.08 -47.93
CA LYS A 213 19.82 -24.06 -47.80
C LYS A 213 19.44 -23.17 -46.63
N GLY A 214 18.56 -22.22 -46.86
CA GLY A 214 18.13 -21.28 -45.81
C GLY A 214 17.39 -20.05 -46.33
N ILE A 215 17.17 -19.09 -45.46
CA ILE A 215 16.48 -17.83 -45.76
C ILE A 215 17.52 -16.72 -45.84
N VAL A 216 17.49 -15.95 -46.94
CA VAL A 216 18.29 -14.72 -47.06
C VAL A 216 17.58 -13.61 -46.32
N HIS A 217 18.26 -13.01 -45.34
CA HIS A 217 17.71 -11.92 -44.53
C HIS A 217 18.21 -10.55 -44.98
N ASP A 218 19.45 -10.46 -45.47
CA ASP A 218 20.04 -9.17 -45.80
C ASP A 218 21.17 -9.36 -46.87
N GLU A 219 21.51 -8.28 -47.54
CA GLU A 219 22.69 -8.17 -48.40
C GLU A 219 23.52 -6.98 -47.99
N SER A 220 24.86 -7.13 -48.08
CA SER A 220 25.74 -6.02 -47.77
C SER A 220 25.54 -4.85 -48.74
N ALA A 221 25.75 -3.61 -48.31
CA ALA A 221 25.58 -2.41 -49.16
C ALA A 221 26.42 -2.45 -50.46
N SER A 222 27.49 -3.23 -50.50
CA SER A 222 28.32 -3.43 -51.65
C SER A 222 27.87 -4.63 -52.53
N GLY A 223 26.85 -5.33 -52.13
CA GLY A 223 26.35 -6.58 -52.82
C GLY A 223 27.36 -7.75 -52.80
N LYS A 224 28.45 -7.65 -52.02
CA LYS A 224 29.51 -8.68 -51.96
C LYS A 224 29.21 -9.83 -50.96
N THR A 225 28.24 -9.64 -50.07
CA THR A 225 27.92 -10.61 -49.04
C THR A 225 26.41 -10.72 -48.86
N VAL A 226 25.91 -11.92 -48.77
CA VAL A 226 24.51 -12.27 -48.49
C VAL A 226 24.47 -12.94 -47.12
N PHE A 227 23.54 -12.52 -46.29
CA PHE A 227 23.36 -13.04 -44.93
C PHE A 227 22.26 -14.12 -44.96
N ILE A 228 22.66 -15.38 -44.76
CA ILE A 228 21.74 -16.53 -44.85
C ILE A 228 21.54 -17.11 -43.43
N GLU A 229 20.29 -17.26 -43.02
CA GLU A 229 19.90 -18.13 -41.92
C GLU A 229 19.72 -19.54 -42.44
N PRO A 230 20.55 -20.50 -42.02
CA PRO A 230 20.44 -21.89 -42.50
C PRO A 230 19.09 -22.52 -42.13
N ALA A 231 18.60 -23.43 -42.95
CA ALA A 231 17.30 -24.08 -42.77
C ALA A 231 17.18 -24.80 -41.43
N GLU A 232 18.25 -25.43 -40.96
CA GLU A 232 18.29 -26.12 -39.67
C GLU A 232 18.17 -25.12 -38.48
N VAL A 233 18.71 -23.88 -38.66
CA VAL A 233 18.58 -22.80 -37.67
C VAL A 233 17.17 -22.24 -37.68
N VAL A 234 16.55 -22.09 -38.86
CA VAL A 234 15.14 -21.67 -38.98
C VAL A 234 14.22 -22.68 -38.28
N GLU A 235 14.41 -23.96 -38.52
CA GLU A 235 13.61 -25.03 -37.86
C GLU A 235 13.80 -25.01 -36.36
N ALA A 236 15.03 -24.88 -35.88
CA ALA A 236 15.32 -24.78 -34.44
C ALA A 236 14.68 -23.52 -33.79
N ASN A 237 14.75 -22.36 -34.46
CA ASN A 237 14.08 -21.14 -33.99
C ASN A 237 12.56 -21.26 -33.95
N ASN A 238 11.96 -21.93 -34.94
CA ASN A 238 10.52 -22.23 -34.97
C ASN A 238 10.13 -23.13 -33.78
N ARG A 239 10.93 -24.20 -33.54
CA ARG A 239 10.70 -25.09 -32.39
C ARG A 239 10.79 -24.36 -31.05
N ILE A 240 11.75 -23.45 -30.90
CA ILE A 240 11.85 -22.61 -29.68
C ILE A 240 10.57 -21.79 -29.49
N ARG A 241 10.08 -21.14 -30.55
CA ARG A 241 8.82 -20.35 -30.45
C ARG A 241 7.61 -21.20 -30.09
N GLU A 242 7.52 -22.41 -30.63
CA GLU A 242 6.47 -23.35 -30.25
C GLU A 242 6.55 -23.73 -28.78
N LEU A 243 7.76 -24.06 -28.30
CA LEU A 243 8.01 -24.42 -26.91
C LEU A 243 7.77 -23.24 -25.96
N GLU A 244 8.13 -22.00 -26.32
CA GLU A 244 7.79 -20.77 -25.55
C GLU A 244 6.27 -20.55 -25.46
N GLY A 245 5.56 -20.91 -26.56
CA GLY A 245 4.10 -20.88 -26.57
C GLY A 245 3.50 -21.97 -25.67
N GLU A 246 4.10 -23.18 -25.67
CA GLU A 246 3.71 -24.27 -24.77
C GLU A 246 3.99 -23.90 -23.30
N GLU A 247 5.16 -23.32 -23.02
CA GLU A 247 5.54 -22.87 -21.68
C GLU A 247 4.51 -21.87 -21.11
N ARG A 248 4.16 -20.83 -21.91
CA ARG A 248 3.14 -19.87 -21.50
C ARG A 248 1.79 -20.51 -21.20
N ARG A 249 1.34 -21.44 -22.04
CA ARG A 249 0.09 -22.17 -21.82
C ARG A 249 0.13 -23.02 -20.56
N GLU A 250 1.26 -23.68 -20.30
CA GLU A 250 1.42 -24.50 -19.10
C GLU A 250 1.47 -23.68 -17.83
N ILE A 251 2.15 -22.53 -17.84
CA ILE A 251 2.14 -21.57 -16.70
C ILE A 251 0.71 -21.10 -16.41
N ILE A 252 -0.05 -20.71 -17.44
CA ILE A 252 -1.46 -20.31 -17.27
C ILE A 252 -2.28 -21.44 -16.67
N ARG A 253 -2.07 -22.69 -17.11
CA ARG A 253 -2.77 -23.86 -16.57
C ARG A 253 -2.48 -24.05 -15.08
N ILE A 254 -1.21 -23.95 -14.67
CA ILE A 254 -0.78 -24.04 -13.25
C ILE A 254 -1.45 -22.94 -12.42
N LEU A 255 -1.43 -21.70 -12.90
CA LEU A 255 -2.02 -20.56 -12.20
C LEU A 255 -3.56 -20.65 -12.11
N ALA A 256 -4.21 -21.15 -13.17
CA ALA A 256 -5.65 -21.37 -13.19
C ALA A 256 -6.08 -22.49 -12.22
N GLU A 257 -5.31 -23.58 -12.16
CA GLU A 257 -5.53 -24.67 -11.21
C GLU A 257 -5.38 -24.20 -9.76
N PHE A 258 -4.31 -23.46 -9.47
CA PHE A 258 -4.14 -22.82 -8.17
C PHE A 258 -5.31 -21.89 -7.83
N THR A 259 -5.74 -21.05 -8.77
CA THR A 259 -6.84 -20.10 -8.57
C THR A 259 -8.14 -20.82 -8.27
N SER A 260 -8.43 -21.91 -8.97
CA SER A 260 -9.63 -22.72 -8.72
C SER A 260 -9.63 -23.32 -7.31
N TRP A 261 -8.47 -23.76 -6.85
CA TRP A 261 -8.31 -24.26 -5.48
C TRP A 261 -8.42 -23.12 -4.44
N LEU A 262 -7.98 -21.87 -4.77
CA LEU A 262 -8.02 -20.73 -3.87
C LEU A 262 -9.44 -20.18 -3.65
N ARG A 263 -10.35 -20.32 -4.63
CA ARG A 263 -11.68 -19.70 -4.61
C ARG A 263 -12.49 -19.91 -3.32
N PRO A 264 -12.53 -21.11 -2.72
CA PRO A 264 -13.27 -21.32 -1.47
C PRO A 264 -12.80 -20.44 -0.30
N PHE A 265 -11.54 -19.97 -0.31
CA PHE A 265 -10.93 -19.18 0.76
C PHE A 265 -11.11 -17.66 0.55
N LEU A 266 -11.73 -17.22 -0.54
CA LEU A 266 -11.82 -15.80 -0.88
C LEU A 266 -12.57 -14.95 0.16
N PRO A 267 -13.68 -15.39 0.78
CA PRO A 267 -14.37 -14.60 1.80
C PRO A 267 -13.45 -14.28 2.97
N GLU A 268 -12.82 -15.28 3.54
CA GLU A 268 -11.95 -15.14 4.71
C GLU A 268 -10.65 -14.39 4.38
N LEU A 269 -10.13 -14.56 3.16
CA LEU A 269 -8.99 -13.76 2.70
C LEU A 269 -9.33 -12.28 2.64
N LEU A 270 -10.53 -11.90 2.20
CA LEU A 270 -10.95 -10.51 2.19
C LEU A 270 -11.06 -9.92 3.60
N GLU A 271 -11.51 -10.71 4.59
CA GLU A 271 -11.51 -10.30 6.00
C GLU A 271 -10.06 -10.07 6.51
N SER A 272 -9.12 -10.90 6.07
CA SER A 272 -7.70 -10.71 6.40
C SER A 272 -7.13 -9.41 5.82
N TYR A 273 -7.61 -8.96 4.66
CA TYR A 273 -7.25 -7.65 4.10
C TYR A 273 -7.91 -6.48 4.80
N GLU A 274 -9.12 -6.65 5.35
CA GLU A 274 -9.74 -5.66 6.25
C GLU A 274 -8.95 -5.51 7.56
N PHE A 275 -8.45 -6.61 8.11
CA PHE A 275 -7.52 -6.56 9.25
C PHE A 275 -6.23 -5.80 8.87
N LEU A 276 -5.62 -6.12 7.73
CA LEU A 276 -4.41 -5.45 7.26
C LEU A 276 -4.63 -3.94 7.07
N ALA A 277 -5.79 -3.53 6.56
CA ALA A 277 -6.20 -2.13 6.41
C ALA A 277 -6.27 -1.40 7.75
N LYS A 278 -6.87 -2.04 8.78
CA LYS A 278 -6.93 -1.49 10.15
C LYS A 278 -5.53 -1.32 10.74
N ILE A 279 -4.66 -2.32 10.61
CA ILE A 279 -3.28 -2.24 11.11
C ILE A 279 -2.50 -1.11 10.41
N ASP A 280 -2.66 -0.94 9.10
CA ASP A 280 -2.02 0.14 8.34
C ASP A 280 -2.48 1.53 8.82
N LEU A 281 -3.80 1.71 9.05
CA LEU A 281 -4.32 2.95 9.62
C LEU A 281 -3.77 3.20 11.04
N ILE A 282 -3.76 2.18 11.91
CA ILE A 282 -3.26 2.32 13.29
C ILE A 282 -1.77 2.69 13.28
N GLN A 283 -0.99 2.07 12.43
CA GLN A 283 0.43 2.39 12.21
C GLN A 283 0.60 3.86 11.78
N ALA A 284 -0.21 4.32 10.82
CA ALA A 284 -0.17 5.70 10.35
C ALA A 284 -0.58 6.71 11.44
N LYS A 285 -1.60 6.40 12.25
CA LYS A 285 -2.00 7.18 13.42
C LYS A 285 -0.87 7.25 14.47
N ALA A 286 -0.23 6.13 14.76
CA ALA A 286 0.87 6.06 15.71
C ALA A 286 2.10 6.87 15.25
N ALA A 287 2.47 6.76 13.97
CA ALA A 287 3.56 7.55 13.38
C ALA A 287 3.26 9.06 13.40
N PHE A 288 2.00 9.43 13.15
CA PHE A 288 1.56 10.82 13.28
C PHE A 288 1.62 11.31 14.73
N ALA A 289 1.14 10.49 15.69
CA ALA A 289 1.19 10.80 17.11
C ALA A 289 2.63 11.04 17.59
N GLN A 290 3.58 10.19 17.22
CA GLN A 290 5.01 10.41 17.54
C GLN A 290 5.53 11.73 16.99
N GLN A 291 5.13 12.10 15.79
CA GLN A 291 5.59 13.34 15.16
C GLN A 291 5.13 14.60 15.88
N ILE A 292 3.89 14.58 16.43
CA ILE A 292 3.28 15.72 17.14
C ILE A 292 3.46 15.65 18.65
N GLY A 293 4.04 14.61 19.20
CA GLY A 293 4.12 14.37 20.63
C GLY A 293 2.76 14.04 21.25
N GLY A 294 1.89 13.36 20.49
CA GLY A 294 0.57 12.95 20.94
C GLY A 294 0.60 11.81 21.94
N ILE A 295 -0.19 11.92 22.99
CA ILE A 295 -0.39 10.89 24.00
C ILE A 295 -1.87 10.53 24.13
N ARG A 296 -2.19 9.41 24.76
CA ARG A 296 -3.54 9.05 25.14
C ARG A 296 -3.94 9.84 26.39
N PRO A 297 -4.98 10.70 26.29
CA PRO A 297 -5.48 11.42 27.46
C PRO A 297 -6.27 10.50 28.39
N ALA A 298 -6.43 10.91 29.65
CA ALA A 298 -7.40 10.29 30.55
C ALA A 298 -8.81 10.67 30.08
N LEU A 299 -9.55 9.68 29.57
CA LEU A 299 -10.95 9.87 29.17
C LEU A 299 -11.85 9.95 30.41
N SER A 300 -12.88 10.80 30.33
CA SER A 300 -13.91 10.96 31.36
C SER A 300 -15.30 10.81 30.75
N ASP A 301 -16.19 10.16 31.46
CA ASP A 301 -17.63 10.11 31.13
C ASP A 301 -18.33 11.46 31.42
N GLU A 302 -17.68 12.34 32.17
CA GLU A 302 -18.19 13.68 32.45
C GLU A 302 -17.93 14.62 31.28
N ARG A 303 -18.80 15.58 31.07
CA ARG A 303 -18.61 16.64 30.06
C ARG A 303 -17.64 17.69 30.61
N LEU A 304 -16.37 17.49 30.37
CA LEU A 304 -15.30 18.39 30.83
C LEU A 304 -14.20 18.55 29.79
N ILE A 305 -13.49 19.65 29.89
CA ILE A 305 -12.22 19.90 29.23
C ILE A 305 -11.27 20.36 30.33
N ASP A 306 -10.24 19.57 30.63
CA ASP A 306 -9.21 19.91 31.61
C ASP A 306 -7.85 19.54 31.00
N TRP A 307 -7.36 20.44 30.17
CA TRP A 307 -6.16 20.22 29.35
C TRP A 307 -5.01 21.08 29.83
N VAL A 308 -3.87 20.45 29.97
CA VAL A 308 -2.61 21.07 30.36
C VAL A 308 -1.63 21.01 29.22
N GLU A 309 -1.05 22.13 28.85
CA GLU A 309 -0.09 22.30 27.76
C GLU A 309 -0.57 21.70 26.43
N ALA A 310 -1.83 21.88 26.09
CA ALA A 310 -2.39 21.44 24.82
C ALA A 310 -1.80 22.21 23.65
N VAL A 311 -1.42 21.51 22.59
CA VAL A 311 -0.69 22.07 21.46
C VAL A 311 -1.45 21.85 20.15
N HIS A 312 -1.62 22.90 19.35
CA HIS A 312 -2.18 22.76 18.00
C HIS A 312 -1.22 21.99 17.07
N PRO A 313 -1.55 20.76 16.62
CA PRO A 313 -0.58 19.90 15.96
C PRO A 313 -0.03 20.47 14.64
N LEU A 314 -0.89 21.08 13.81
CA LEU A 314 -0.45 21.65 12.52
C LEU A 314 0.41 22.90 12.72
N LEU A 315 0.07 23.73 13.70
CA LEU A 315 0.87 24.90 14.06
C LEU A 315 2.23 24.46 14.62
N TYR A 316 2.26 23.44 15.48
CA TYR A 316 3.51 22.86 15.98
C TYR A 316 4.42 22.40 14.85
N LEU A 317 3.88 21.63 13.91
CA LEU A 317 4.65 21.14 12.76
C LEU A 317 5.18 22.29 11.86
N SER A 318 4.40 23.36 11.71
CA SER A 318 4.80 24.55 10.95
C SER A 318 5.92 25.32 11.65
N LEU A 319 5.76 25.59 12.94
CA LEU A 319 6.75 26.35 13.73
C LEU A 319 8.05 25.57 13.94
N LYS A 320 7.95 24.23 14.11
CA LYS A 320 9.11 23.34 14.22
C LYS A 320 10.01 23.42 12.97
N LYS A 321 9.42 23.50 11.76
CA LYS A 321 10.17 23.71 10.53
C LYS A 321 10.90 25.06 10.47
N GLN A 322 10.39 26.06 11.22
CA GLN A 322 10.97 27.40 11.31
C GLN A 322 11.88 27.58 12.54
N ASN A 323 12.15 26.53 13.30
CA ASN A 323 12.87 26.56 14.58
C ASN A 323 12.26 27.54 15.60
N ARG A 324 10.94 27.71 15.57
CA ARG A 324 10.17 28.56 16.50
C ARG A 324 9.43 27.71 17.52
N LYS A 325 9.31 28.22 18.75
CA LYS A 325 8.56 27.56 19.82
C LYS A 325 7.07 27.89 19.70
N ILE A 326 6.23 26.89 19.97
CA ILE A 326 4.80 27.08 20.15
C ILE A 326 4.50 27.43 21.60
N ILE A 327 3.48 28.22 21.81
CA ILE A 327 2.92 28.49 23.14
C ILE A 327 1.77 27.51 23.33
N PRO A 328 1.83 26.62 24.34
CA PRO A 328 0.75 25.70 24.62
C PRO A 328 -0.45 26.37 25.25
N LEU A 329 -1.58 25.69 25.30
CA LEU A 329 -2.85 26.12 25.84
C LEU A 329 -3.20 25.33 27.10
N ASP A 330 -3.44 26.02 28.22
CA ASP A 330 -4.11 25.46 29.39
C ASP A 330 -5.58 25.89 29.37
N ILE A 331 -6.50 24.96 29.56
CA ILE A 331 -7.94 25.23 29.55
C ILE A 331 -8.67 24.28 30.47
N THR A 332 -9.52 24.83 31.35
CA THR A 332 -10.37 24.05 32.25
C THR A 332 -11.82 24.53 32.12
N LEU A 333 -12.69 23.61 31.73
CA LEU A 333 -14.15 23.77 31.69
C LEU A 333 -14.75 22.53 32.34
N GLU A 334 -15.24 22.68 33.58
CA GLU A 334 -15.82 21.57 34.33
C GLU A 334 -16.89 22.07 35.34
N GLY A 335 -17.78 21.20 35.74
CA GLY A 335 -18.81 21.47 36.73
C GLY A 335 -19.72 22.64 36.34
N GLU A 336 -19.74 23.69 37.14
CA GLU A 336 -20.52 24.93 36.90
C GLU A 336 -19.82 25.88 35.93
N ASN A 337 -18.49 25.79 35.77
CA ASN A 337 -17.66 26.60 34.86
C ASN A 337 -17.74 26.09 33.42
N ARG A 338 -18.83 26.38 32.72
CA ARG A 338 -19.11 25.86 31.37
C ARG A 338 -18.88 26.88 30.27
N ILE A 339 -18.57 28.13 30.61
CA ILE A 339 -18.40 29.22 29.66
C ILE A 339 -17.03 29.81 29.82
N LEU A 340 -16.25 29.85 28.75
CA LEU A 340 -14.98 30.54 28.68
C LEU A 340 -15.07 31.71 27.72
N VAL A 341 -14.80 32.93 28.24
CA VAL A 341 -14.75 34.16 27.45
C VAL A 341 -13.28 34.50 27.17
N ILE A 342 -12.90 34.54 25.90
CA ILE A 342 -11.54 34.85 25.46
C ILE A 342 -11.53 36.28 24.90
N SER A 343 -10.79 37.19 25.53
CA SER A 343 -10.63 38.57 25.07
C SER A 343 -9.16 38.90 24.80
N GLY A 344 -8.92 39.87 23.96
CA GLY A 344 -7.57 40.34 23.63
C GLY A 344 -7.47 40.91 22.20
N PRO A 345 -6.28 41.38 21.79
CA PRO A 345 -6.07 41.93 20.45
C PRO A 345 -6.27 40.87 19.33
N ASN A 346 -6.60 41.30 18.12
CA ASN A 346 -6.87 40.37 17.03
C ASN A 346 -5.66 39.45 16.68
N ALA A 347 -4.43 39.93 16.85
CA ALA A 347 -3.23 39.15 16.68
C ALA A 347 -2.86 38.27 17.89
N GLY A 348 -3.68 38.23 18.96
CA GLY A 348 -3.40 37.56 20.24
C GLY A 348 -3.68 36.03 20.22
N GLY A 349 -4.04 35.43 19.11
CA GLY A 349 -4.22 33.98 19.02
C GLY A 349 -5.61 33.46 19.41
N LYS A 350 -6.62 34.30 19.59
CA LYS A 350 -8.00 33.90 19.97
C LYS A 350 -8.58 32.82 19.04
N SER A 351 -8.52 33.04 17.73
CA SER A 351 -9.02 32.08 16.72
C SER A 351 -8.20 30.78 16.72
N VAL A 352 -6.91 30.86 17.01
CA VAL A 352 -6.05 29.66 17.12
C VAL A 352 -6.46 28.84 18.35
N CYS A 353 -6.79 29.48 19.47
CA CYS A 353 -7.30 28.80 20.66
C CYS A 353 -8.59 28.05 20.37
N LEU A 354 -9.59 28.68 19.73
CA LEU A 354 -10.84 28.04 19.35
C LEU A 354 -10.60 26.85 18.39
N LYS A 355 -9.77 27.05 17.35
CA LYS A 355 -9.41 25.97 16.43
C LYS A 355 -8.68 24.83 17.15
N THR A 356 -7.80 25.14 18.11
CA THR A 356 -7.08 24.13 18.88
C THR A 356 -8.05 23.25 19.65
N VAL A 357 -9.00 23.87 20.38
CA VAL A 357 -9.99 23.13 21.17
C VAL A 357 -10.86 22.26 20.25
N GLY A 358 -11.41 22.83 19.17
CA GLY A 358 -12.24 22.08 18.23
C GLY A 358 -11.48 20.93 17.55
N LEU A 359 -10.24 21.17 17.11
CA LEU A 359 -9.42 20.16 16.44
C LEU A 359 -9.02 19.02 17.38
N LEU A 360 -8.51 19.33 18.58
CA LEU A 360 -8.05 18.29 19.50
C LEU A 360 -9.21 17.44 20.02
N GLN A 361 -10.36 18.07 20.35
CA GLN A 361 -11.56 17.34 20.75
C GLN A 361 -12.04 16.40 19.64
N TYR A 362 -12.08 16.90 18.40
CA TYR A 362 -12.47 16.08 17.24
C TYR A 362 -11.47 14.94 16.98
N MET A 363 -10.17 15.21 17.11
CA MET A 363 -9.12 14.21 16.96
C MET A 363 -9.29 13.05 17.95
N VAL A 364 -9.51 13.35 19.26
CA VAL A 364 -9.73 12.31 20.27
C VAL A 364 -10.93 11.44 19.90
N GLN A 365 -12.03 12.06 19.51
CA GLN A 365 -13.26 11.35 19.15
C GLN A 365 -13.21 10.64 17.77
N CYS A 366 -12.14 10.87 16.99
CA CYS A 366 -11.73 10.04 15.86
C CYS A 366 -10.68 8.96 16.24
N GLY A 367 -10.37 8.80 17.54
CA GLY A 367 -9.37 7.83 18.02
C GLY A 367 -7.94 8.21 17.68
N LEU A 368 -7.59 9.51 17.73
CA LEU A 368 -6.24 10.02 17.53
C LEU A 368 -5.65 10.49 18.86
N LEU A 369 -4.41 10.12 19.11
CA LEU A 369 -3.63 10.67 20.23
C LEU A 369 -3.35 12.17 20.01
N ILE A 370 -3.43 12.95 21.07
CA ILE A 370 -3.31 14.42 21.00
C ILE A 370 -2.14 14.94 21.84
N PRO A 371 -1.51 16.04 21.40
CA PRO A 371 -0.39 16.64 22.12
C PRO A 371 -0.86 17.49 23.30
N LEU A 372 -0.78 16.90 24.50
CA LEU A 372 -1.05 17.53 25.79
C LEU A 372 -0.25 16.83 26.90
N ARG A 373 -0.37 17.25 28.16
CA ARG A 373 0.28 16.60 29.30
C ARG A 373 -0.55 15.45 29.84
N GLU A 374 0.13 14.47 30.45
CA GLU A 374 -0.46 13.24 30.99
C GLU A 374 -1.53 13.46 32.08
N ASN A 375 -1.44 14.58 32.80
CA ASN A 375 -2.42 14.96 33.82
C ASN A 375 -3.70 15.60 33.25
N SER A 376 -3.84 15.67 31.95
CA SER A 376 -5.03 16.20 31.28
C SER A 376 -6.18 15.21 31.28
N ARG A 377 -7.41 15.71 31.43
CA ARG A 377 -8.65 14.91 31.31
C ARG A 377 -9.48 15.40 30.14
N VAL A 378 -10.05 14.49 29.40
CA VAL A 378 -10.86 14.77 28.21
C VAL A 378 -12.23 14.14 28.36
N GLY A 379 -13.26 14.95 28.46
CA GLY A 379 -14.65 14.52 28.38
C GLY A 379 -15.07 14.27 26.94
N LEU A 380 -16.09 13.46 26.76
CA LEU A 380 -16.65 13.17 25.43
C LEU A 380 -17.94 13.94 25.22
N PHE A 381 -18.13 14.42 24.01
CA PHE A 381 -19.29 15.20 23.62
C PHE A 381 -20.06 14.49 22.51
N SER A 382 -21.40 14.54 22.58
CA SER A 382 -22.28 14.01 21.53
C SER A 382 -22.27 14.91 20.29
N ASP A 383 -22.05 16.21 20.51
CA ASP A 383 -22.22 17.24 19.51
C ASP A 383 -21.10 18.28 19.60
N ILE A 384 -20.64 18.77 18.46
CA ILE A 384 -19.70 19.90 18.39
C ILE A 384 -20.22 20.89 17.35
N PHE A 385 -20.43 22.12 17.77
CA PHE A 385 -20.82 23.22 16.91
C PHE A 385 -19.74 24.27 16.88
N ILE A 386 -19.41 24.76 15.69
CA ILE A 386 -18.37 25.79 15.54
C ILE A 386 -18.87 26.89 14.63
N ASP A 387 -18.61 28.12 15.06
CA ASP A 387 -18.81 29.32 14.25
C ASP A 387 -17.50 30.11 14.21
N ILE A 388 -16.65 29.75 13.26
CA ILE A 388 -15.40 30.43 12.96
C ILE A 388 -15.51 30.88 11.51
N GLY A 389 -15.57 32.19 11.28
CA GLY A 389 -15.62 32.77 9.96
C GLY A 389 -14.55 33.85 9.84
N ASP A 390 -13.66 33.69 8.86
CA ASP A 390 -12.96 34.76 8.16
C ASP A 390 -13.32 34.62 6.69
N GLU A 391 -14.59 34.86 6.33
CA GLU A 391 -14.94 35.13 4.95
C GLU A 391 -14.55 36.58 4.64
N GLN A 392 -13.26 36.80 4.43
CA GLN A 392 -12.72 38.03 3.87
C GLN A 392 -13.05 38.08 2.37
N SER A 393 -14.31 38.27 2.03
CA SER A 393 -14.67 38.79 0.74
C SER A 393 -15.43 40.10 0.95
N ILE A 394 -14.91 41.15 0.33
CA ILE A 394 -15.41 42.53 0.42
C ILE A 394 -16.89 42.65 0.00
N ASP A 395 -17.43 41.67 -0.73
CA ASP A 395 -18.83 41.60 -1.17
C ASP A 395 -19.78 40.95 -0.13
N ASN A 396 -19.31 40.49 1.04
CA ASN A 396 -20.08 39.61 1.92
C ASN A 396 -20.22 40.07 3.39
N ASP A 397 -19.95 41.32 3.77
CA ASP A 397 -20.09 41.77 5.16
C ASP A 397 -21.52 41.56 5.70
N LEU A 398 -22.55 41.71 4.89
CA LEU A 398 -23.94 41.39 5.24
C LEU A 398 -24.21 39.89 5.30
N SER A 399 -23.49 39.09 4.49
CA SER A 399 -23.64 37.64 4.45
C SER A 399 -22.97 36.99 5.68
N THR A 400 -21.84 37.50 6.14
CA THR A 400 -21.12 37.01 7.34
C THR A 400 -21.95 37.17 8.60
N TYR A 401 -22.56 38.34 8.80
CA TYR A 401 -23.46 38.58 9.94
C TYR A 401 -24.71 37.70 9.90
N SER A 402 -25.32 37.57 8.73
CA SER A 402 -26.52 36.74 8.55
C SER A 402 -26.20 35.26 8.75
N SER A 403 -25.07 34.77 8.27
CA SER A 403 -24.58 33.39 8.48
C SER A 403 -24.33 33.12 9.96
N HIS A 404 -23.70 34.09 10.66
CA HIS A 404 -23.48 33.97 12.10
C HIS A 404 -24.80 33.87 12.88
N LEU A 405 -25.80 34.72 12.58
CA LEU A 405 -27.11 34.63 13.20
C LEU A 405 -27.84 33.31 12.90
N MET A 406 -27.69 32.77 11.66
CA MET A 406 -28.25 31.48 11.32
C MET A 406 -27.58 30.35 12.10
N ASN A 407 -26.26 30.40 12.25
CA ASN A 407 -25.52 29.43 13.05
C ASN A 407 -25.94 29.48 14.51
N MET A 408 -26.07 30.68 15.11
CA MET A 408 -26.57 30.87 16.49
C MET A 408 -27.96 30.29 16.67
N LYS A 409 -28.89 30.55 15.74
CA LYS A 409 -30.24 29.99 15.75
C LYS A 409 -30.23 28.47 15.64
N TYR A 410 -29.27 27.91 14.88
CA TYR A 410 -29.10 26.47 14.78
C TYR A 410 -28.60 25.88 16.11
N PHE A 411 -27.60 26.52 16.73
CA PHE A 411 -27.07 26.10 18.02
C PHE A 411 -28.15 26.08 19.10
N GLU A 412 -28.94 27.17 19.22
CA GLU A 412 -30.05 27.27 20.19
C GLU A 412 -31.10 26.14 20.05
N ARG A 413 -31.28 25.62 18.82
CA ARG A 413 -32.28 24.59 18.58
C ARG A 413 -31.78 23.17 18.84
N HIS A 414 -30.46 22.95 18.81
CA HIS A 414 -29.88 21.62 18.82
C HIS A 414 -28.89 21.37 19.97
N ALA A 415 -28.58 22.38 20.79
CA ALA A 415 -27.69 22.30 21.97
C ALA A 415 -28.35 21.67 23.21
#